data_77f45ba237925a398f405ddc6361a396
#
_entry.id   77f45ba237925a398f405ddc6361a396
#
_cell.length_a   1.000
_cell.length_b   1.000
_cell.length_c   1.000
_cell.angle_alpha   90.00
_cell.angle_beta   90.00
_cell.angle_gamma   90.00
#
_symmetry.space_group_name_H-M   'P 1'
#
loop_
_entity.id
_entity.type
_entity.pdbx_description
1 polymer ?
#
loop_
_entity_poly.entity_id
_entity_poly.type
_entity_poly.pdbx_seq_one_letter_code
_entity_poly.pdbx_strand_id
1 'polypeptide(L)'
;MSKSIAVVGAPSFTTGFRLAGVDEFREVRDENKEDELDGAVEDVLGSGEVGIVVMHQDDLDYLSREVREEAETSVEPVVVTLGGEGEGQLRDKIKRAIGIDLME
;
A
#
# COMPACT_ATOMS: atom_id res chain seq x y z
N MET A 1 21.23 12.30 2.25
CA MET A 1 20.43 12.24 1.08
C MET A 1 19.08 11.74 1.38
N SER A 2 18.07 12.40 0.87
CA SER A 2 16.74 11.95 1.14
C SER A 2 16.35 10.89 0.14
N LYS A 3 15.51 9.98 0.58
CA LYS A 3 15.00 8.94 -0.29
C LYS A 3 13.63 9.34 -0.79
N SER A 4 13.23 8.73 -1.88
CA SER A 4 11.98 9.11 -2.51
C SER A 4 10.82 8.32 -1.97
N ILE A 5 9.63 8.78 -2.32
CA ILE A 5 8.39 8.10 -2.02
C ILE A 5 7.93 7.43 -3.31
N ALA A 6 7.62 6.15 -3.25
CA ALA A 6 7.09 5.43 -4.39
C ALA A 6 5.65 5.04 -4.11
N VAL A 7 4.81 5.15 -5.12
CA VAL A 7 3.41 4.79 -5.01
C VAL A 7 3.14 3.63 -5.94
N VAL A 8 2.54 2.58 -5.42
CA VAL A 8 2.24 1.38 -6.18
C VAL A 8 0.73 1.18 -6.17
N GLY A 9 0.14 1.03 -7.34
CA GLY A 9 -1.29 0.78 -7.41
C GLY A 9 -1.86 1.06 -8.77
N ALA A 10 -3.18 1.04 -8.84
CA ALA A 10 -3.88 1.31 -10.08
C ALA A 10 -3.75 2.77 -10.47
N PRO A 11 -3.96 3.08 -11.75
CA PRO A 11 -3.84 4.47 -12.21
C PRO A 11 -4.71 5.44 -11.42
N SER A 12 -5.91 5.02 -11.03
CA SER A 12 -6.78 5.92 -10.27
C SER A 12 -6.18 6.27 -8.92
N PHE A 13 -5.41 5.36 -8.34
CA PHE A 13 -4.77 5.61 -7.07
C PHE A 13 -3.52 6.48 -7.25
N THR A 14 -2.68 6.14 -8.23
CA THR A 14 -1.42 6.85 -8.41
C THR A 14 -1.61 8.27 -8.90
N THR A 15 -2.68 8.53 -9.64
CA THR A 15 -2.92 9.85 -10.20
C THR A 15 -2.98 10.92 -9.11
N GLY A 16 -3.66 10.62 -8.01
CA GLY A 16 -3.74 11.60 -6.94
C GLY A 16 -2.39 11.98 -6.37
N PHE A 17 -1.52 10.99 -6.24
CA PHE A 17 -0.18 11.27 -5.71
C PHE A 17 0.70 11.98 -6.71
N ARG A 18 0.51 11.68 -8.00
CA ARG A 18 1.25 12.39 -9.02
C ARG A 18 0.91 13.87 -8.99
N LEU A 19 -0.36 14.19 -8.80
CA LEU A 19 -0.77 15.59 -8.71
C LEU A 19 -0.19 16.26 -7.47
N ALA A 20 0.09 15.47 -6.45
CA ALA A 20 0.68 16.02 -5.22
C ALA A 20 2.20 16.13 -5.30
N GLY A 21 2.79 15.74 -6.43
CA GLY A 21 4.22 15.93 -6.61
C GLY A 21 5.10 14.72 -6.44
N VAL A 22 4.51 13.55 -6.25
CA VAL A 22 5.31 12.33 -6.13
C VAL A 22 5.78 11.92 -7.52
N ASP A 23 7.02 11.51 -7.62
CA ASP A 23 7.62 11.19 -8.92
C ASP A 23 7.80 9.72 -9.22
N GLU A 24 7.83 8.88 -8.20
CA GLU A 24 8.08 7.46 -8.39
C GLU A 24 6.78 6.68 -8.34
N PHE A 25 6.45 6.00 -9.42
CA PHE A 25 5.22 5.23 -9.50
C PHE A 25 5.46 3.87 -10.09
N ARG A 26 4.66 2.91 -9.67
CA ARG A 26 4.54 1.62 -10.33
C ARG A 26 3.07 1.39 -10.51
N GLU A 27 2.57 1.64 -11.71
CA GLU A 27 1.15 1.51 -11.98
C GLU A 27 0.82 0.11 -12.42
N VAL A 28 -0.15 -0.49 -11.78
CA VAL A 28 -0.62 -1.82 -12.13
C VAL A 28 -2.13 -1.74 -12.21
N ARG A 29 -2.67 -2.06 -13.38
CA ARG A 29 -4.10 -2.00 -13.59
C ARG A 29 -4.80 -3.09 -12.80
N ASP A 30 -6.05 -2.84 -12.44
CA ASP A 30 -6.78 -3.79 -11.62
C ASP A 30 -6.79 -5.18 -12.22
N GLU A 31 -6.95 -5.28 -13.53
CA GLU A 31 -7.04 -6.58 -14.17
C GLU A 31 -5.70 -7.31 -14.20
N ASN A 32 -4.62 -6.63 -13.90
CA ASN A 32 -3.29 -7.23 -13.91
C ASN A 32 -2.68 -7.40 -12.53
N LYS A 33 -3.41 -7.04 -11.48
CA LYS A 33 -2.81 -7.05 -10.15
C LYS A 33 -2.39 -8.44 -9.69
N GLU A 34 -3.15 -9.45 -10.07
CA GLU A 34 -2.78 -10.80 -9.65
C GLU A 34 -1.46 -11.25 -10.25
N ASP A 35 -1.16 -10.77 -11.45
CA ASP A 35 0.04 -11.20 -12.15
C ASP A 35 1.22 -10.28 -11.95
N GLU A 36 0.98 -8.99 -11.77
CA GLU A 36 2.05 -8.02 -11.84
C GLU A 36 2.34 -7.28 -10.54
N LEU A 37 1.41 -7.31 -9.60
CA LEU A 37 1.60 -6.50 -8.41
C LEU A 37 2.77 -6.96 -7.56
N ASP A 38 2.96 -8.28 -7.44
CA ASP A 38 4.09 -8.81 -6.71
C ASP A 38 5.40 -8.24 -7.22
N GLY A 39 5.57 -8.28 -8.54
CA GLY A 39 6.81 -7.79 -9.13
C GLY A 39 7.01 -6.31 -8.91
N ALA A 40 5.93 -5.55 -9.00
CA ALA A 40 6.04 -4.12 -8.79
C ALA A 40 6.45 -3.80 -7.36
N VAL A 41 5.86 -4.50 -6.40
CA VAL A 41 6.20 -4.28 -4.99
C VAL A 41 7.63 -4.71 -4.71
N GLU A 42 8.03 -5.86 -5.22
CA GLU A 42 9.41 -6.32 -5.02
C GLU A 42 10.40 -5.34 -5.61
N ASP A 43 10.06 -4.76 -6.75
CA ASP A 43 10.93 -3.81 -7.40
C ASP A 43 11.18 -2.59 -6.51
N VAL A 44 10.13 -2.03 -5.93
CA VAL A 44 10.32 -0.85 -5.09
C VAL A 44 10.94 -1.21 -3.75
N LEU A 45 10.64 -2.39 -3.20
CA LEU A 45 11.25 -2.78 -1.95
C LEU A 45 12.74 -3.01 -2.10
N GLY A 46 13.16 -3.42 -3.29
CA GLY A 46 14.58 -3.65 -3.54
C GLY A 46 15.34 -2.42 -3.97
N SER A 47 14.65 -1.31 -4.17
CA SER A 47 15.32 -0.11 -4.65
C SER A 47 15.96 0.62 -3.47
N GLY A 48 17.24 0.91 -3.59
CA GLY A 48 17.93 1.63 -2.53
C GLY A 48 17.57 3.09 -2.44
N GLU A 49 16.78 3.58 -3.39
CA GLU A 49 16.45 4.99 -3.43
C GLU A 49 15.07 5.31 -2.87
N VAL A 50 14.30 4.28 -2.54
CA VAL A 50 12.95 4.48 -2.04
C VAL A 50 12.96 4.34 -0.53
N GLY A 51 12.41 5.32 0.15
CA GLY A 51 12.32 5.29 1.59
C GLY A 51 10.93 4.97 2.12
N ILE A 52 9.91 5.30 1.33
CA ILE A 52 8.52 5.04 1.71
C ILE A 52 7.78 4.50 0.50
N VAL A 53 7.02 3.44 0.69
CA VAL A 53 6.16 2.89 -0.34
C VAL A 53 4.72 3.09 0.10
N VAL A 54 3.91 3.66 -0.77
CA VAL A 54 2.51 3.90 -0.48
C VAL A 54 1.67 2.98 -1.36
N MET A 55 0.76 2.25 -0.76
CA MET A 55 -0.11 1.33 -1.46
C MET A 55 -1.53 1.44 -0.93
N HIS A 56 -2.47 0.98 -1.73
CA HIS A 56 -3.84 0.89 -1.29
C HIS A 56 -3.97 -0.36 -0.41
N GLN A 57 -4.72 -0.23 0.66
CA GLN A 57 -4.87 -1.33 1.61
C GLN A 57 -5.38 -2.61 0.95
N ASP A 58 -6.34 -2.48 0.05
CA ASP A 58 -6.92 -3.65 -0.61
C ASP A 58 -5.94 -4.38 -1.50
N ASP A 59 -4.89 -3.70 -1.94
CA ASP A 59 -3.94 -4.32 -2.83
C ASP A 59 -3.08 -5.36 -2.14
N LEU A 60 -3.01 -5.33 -0.83
CA LEU A 60 -2.25 -6.34 -0.11
C LEU A 60 -2.78 -7.73 -0.36
N ASP A 61 -4.08 -7.84 -0.67
CA ASP A 61 -4.68 -9.15 -0.91
C ASP A 61 -4.24 -9.76 -2.23
N TYR A 62 -3.69 -8.95 -3.13
CA TYR A 62 -3.21 -9.46 -4.41
C TYR A 62 -1.78 -9.96 -4.32
N LEU A 63 -1.10 -9.69 -3.23
CA LEU A 63 0.30 -10.09 -3.09
C LEU A 63 0.40 -11.54 -2.68
N SER A 64 1.45 -12.19 -3.14
CA SER A 64 1.75 -13.52 -2.64
C SER A 64 2.09 -13.40 -1.16
N ARG A 65 2.02 -14.53 -0.47
CA ARG A 65 2.31 -14.53 0.94
C ARG A 65 3.70 -13.99 1.23
N GLU A 66 4.65 -14.38 0.42
CA GLU A 66 6.03 -13.97 0.62
C GLU A 66 6.22 -12.48 0.45
N VAL A 67 5.65 -11.93 -0.62
CA VAL A 67 5.80 -10.52 -0.88
C VAL A 67 5.01 -9.71 0.15
N ARG A 68 3.86 -10.21 0.54
CA ARG A 68 3.07 -9.52 1.54
C ARG A 68 3.80 -9.43 2.86
N GLU A 69 4.43 -10.54 3.28
CA GLU A 69 5.21 -10.51 4.51
C GLU A 69 6.38 -9.56 4.41
N GLU A 70 7.03 -9.56 3.26
CA GLU A 70 8.14 -8.67 3.03
C GLU A 70 7.69 -7.22 3.17
N ALA A 71 6.54 -6.89 2.58
CA ALA A 71 6.03 -5.54 2.65
C ALA A 71 5.65 -5.16 4.08
N GLU A 72 5.06 -6.09 4.81
CA GLU A 72 4.58 -5.78 6.15
C GLU A 72 5.70 -5.65 7.16
N THR A 73 6.83 -6.27 6.90
CA THR A 73 7.94 -6.23 7.85
C THR A 73 9.07 -5.31 7.43
N SER A 74 8.96 -4.72 6.24
CA SER A 74 10.03 -3.86 5.73
C SER A 74 10.14 -2.58 6.54
N VAL A 75 11.33 -2.23 6.93
CA VAL A 75 11.55 -0.97 7.64
C VAL A 75 12.20 0.07 6.76
N GLU A 76 12.83 -0.38 5.67
CA GLU A 76 13.44 0.57 4.74
C GLU A 76 13.47 -0.07 3.36
N PRO A 77 12.53 0.31 2.53
CA PRO A 77 11.51 1.34 2.73
C PRO A 77 10.39 0.85 3.63
N VAL A 78 9.77 1.76 4.34
CA VAL A 78 8.60 1.41 5.11
C VAL A 78 7.39 1.46 4.17
N VAL A 79 6.46 0.52 4.34
CA VAL A 79 5.28 0.45 3.50
C VAL A 79 4.10 1.01 4.27
N VAL A 80 3.45 2.00 3.69
CA VAL A 80 2.30 2.65 4.27
C VAL A 80 1.08 2.33 3.41
N THR A 81 0.03 1.84 4.02
CA THR A 81 -1.18 1.51 3.28
C THR A 81 -2.27 2.50 3.63
N LEU A 82 -3.03 2.88 2.61
CA LEU A 82 -4.08 3.87 2.75
C LEU A 82 -5.36 3.32 2.16
N GLY A 83 -6.46 3.87 2.60
CA GLY A 83 -7.71 3.66 1.94
C GLY A 83 -8.45 2.44 2.35
N GLY A 84 -8.56 1.52 1.42
CA GLY A 84 -9.39 0.39 1.62
C GLY A 84 -10.83 0.81 1.50
N GLU A 85 -11.64 0.26 2.33
CA GLU A 85 -13.00 0.72 2.41
C GLU A 85 -13.04 2.08 3.03
N GLY A 86 -11.87 2.64 3.25
CA GLY A 86 -11.75 3.97 3.77
C GLY A 86 -12.34 4.07 5.14
N GLU A 87 -13.24 4.99 5.28
CA GLU A 87 -13.82 5.23 6.57
C GLU A 87 -14.53 4.03 7.14
N GLY A 88 -15.12 3.22 6.29
CA GLY A 88 -15.84 2.08 6.76
C GLY A 88 -14.95 1.10 7.48
N GLN A 89 -13.80 0.86 6.89
CA GLN A 89 -12.87 -0.09 7.47
C GLN A 89 -12.28 0.43 8.76
N LEU A 90 -11.93 1.68 8.76
CA LEU A 90 -11.37 2.28 9.95
C LEU A 90 -12.41 2.28 11.07
N ARG A 91 -13.63 2.57 10.71
CA ARG A 91 -14.71 2.58 11.70
C ARG A 91 -14.90 1.20 12.29
N ASP A 92 -14.83 0.17 11.46
CA ASP A 92 -14.96 -1.18 11.96
C ASP A 92 -13.85 -1.54 12.91
N LYS A 93 -12.63 -1.13 12.61
CA LYS A 93 -11.52 -1.43 13.48
C LYS A 93 -11.66 -0.73 14.81
N ILE A 94 -12.11 0.48 14.78
CA ILE A 94 -12.34 1.21 16.03
C ILE A 94 -13.43 0.58 16.84
N LYS A 95 -14.50 0.16 16.18
CA LYS A 95 -15.57 -0.52 16.85
C LYS A 95 -15.10 -1.78 17.54
N ARG A 96 -14.27 -2.55 16.87
CA ARG A 96 -13.77 -3.75 17.48
C ARG A 96 -12.93 -3.48 18.69
N ALA A 97 -12.14 -2.44 18.63
CA ALA A 97 -11.24 -2.12 19.71
C ALA A 97 -12.00 -1.60 20.92
N ILE A 98 -13.04 -0.84 20.67
CA ILE A 98 -13.76 -0.19 21.74
C ILE A 98 -15.14 -0.76 21.95
N GLY A 99 -15.74 -1.05 20.83
CA GLY A 99 -17.15 -1.28 20.78
C GLY A 99 -17.62 -2.54 21.45
N ILE A 100 -16.72 -3.48 21.63
CA ILE A 100 -17.14 -4.68 22.29
C ILE A 100 -17.68 -4.35 23.65
N ASP A 101 -17.05 -3.43 24.30
CA ASP A 101 -17.51 -3.00 25.58
C ASP A 101 -18.82 -2.28 25.50
N LEU A 102 -19.01 -1.57 24.44
CA LEU A 102 -20.21 -0.79 24.31
C LEU A 102 -21.41 -1.64 23.94
N MET A 103 -21.11 -2.75 23.31
CA MET A 103 -22.17 -3.59 22.84
C MET A 103 -22.84 -4.34 23.94
N GLU A 104 -22.26 -4.41 25.02
CA GLU A 104 -22.78 -5.14 26.05
C GLU A 104 -23.78 -4.62 26.76
#